data_86a56f69eeb460efc5e8de58e23dea54
#
_entry.id   86a56f69eeb460efc5e8de58e23dea54
#
_cell.length_a   1.000
_cell.length_b   1.000
_cell.length_c   1.000
_cell.angle_alpha   90.00
_cell.angle_beta   90.00
_cell.angle_gamma   90.00
#
_symmetry.space_group_name_H-M   'P 1'
#
loop_
_entity.id
_entity.type
_entity.pdbx_description
1 polymer ?
#
loop_
_entity_poly.entity_id
_entity_poly.type
_entity_poly.pdbx_seq_one_letter_code
_entity_poly.pdbx_strand_id
1 'polypeptide(L)'
;MYYTDERKEFKKYVKMGIFGGVAGLLLILALINCYTVDTGEVAIISTFGKITRVETEGLHLKVPFVQGKTFMETREKTYIFGKTEEMDTTMEVSTKDMQSIKLEFTVQASITDPEKLYRAFNNKHEQRFIRPRVKEIIQATIAKYTIEEFVSKRAEISRLIFEDLKDDFSQYGMSVSNVSIVNHDFSDEYEKAIESKKVAEQAVEKAKAEQEKLKVEAENKVKLAEYALQEKELQAKANAVESNSLTSHLLRKMAIEKWDGKLPQVQGNNTNTLINLD
;
A
#
# COMPACT_ATOMS: atom_id res chain seq x y z
N MET A 1 -63.01 -78.63 -18.21
CA MET A 1 -62.56 -77.48 -19.00
C MET A 1 -62.48 -76.17 -18.15
N TYR A 2 -62.29 -76.29 -16.81
CA TYR A 2 -62.23 -75.10 -15.88
C TYR A 2 -60.81 -74.80 -15.29
N TYR A 3 -59.86 -75.70 -15.47
CA TYR A 3 -58.52 -75.56 -14.83
C TYR A 3 -57.47 -74.69 -15.58
N THR A 4 -57.77 -74.31 -16.79
CA THR A 4 -56.85 -73.53 -17.65
C THR A 4 -57.00 -72.04 -17.50
N ASP A 5 -58.14 -71.52 -17.05
CA ASP A 5 -58.34 -70.04 -16.92
C ASP A 5 -57.79 -69.49 -15.60
N GLU A 6 -57.92 -70.20 -14.51
CA GLU A 6 -57.35 -69.75 -13.23
C GLU A 6 -55.82 -69.64 -13.27
N ARG A 7 -55.13 -70.53 -13.99
CA ARG A 7 -53.68 -70.43 -14.19
C ARG A 7 -53.26 -69.20 -15.01
N LYS A 8 -54.08 -68.77 -15.96
CA LYS A 8 -53.80 -67.55 -16.75
C LYS A 8 -54.05 -66.32 -15.94
N GLU A 9 -55.11 -66.25 -15.17
CA GLU A 9 -55.34 -65.12 -14.24
C GLU A 9 -54.26 -65.04 -13.16
N PHE A 10 -53.92 -66.16 -12.53
CA PHE A 10 -52.83 -66.18 -11.55
C PHE A 10 -51.52 -65.74 -12.15
N LYS A 11 -51.08 -66.14 -13.35
CA LYS A 11 -49.90 -65.67 -14.05
C LYS A 11 -49.95 -64.17 -14.37
N LYS A 12 -51.15 -63.62 -14.62
CA LYS A 12 -51.36 -62.19 -14.86
C LYS A 12 -51.15 -61.38 -13.57
N TYR A 13 -51.69 -61.80 -12.46
CA TYR A 13 -51.48 -61.15 -11.14
C TYR A 13 -50.02 -61.23 -10.68
N VAL A 14 -49.37 -62.37 -10.87
CA VAL A 14 -47.95 -62.53 -10.57
C VAL A 14 -47.10 -61.63 -11.46
N LYS A 15 -47.37 -61.52 -12.77
CA LYS A 15 -46.67 -60.59 -13.66
C LYS A 15 -46.89 -59.13 -13.25
N MET A 16 -48.13 -58.80 -12.87
CA MET A 16 -48.52 -57.46 -12.46
C MET A 16 -47.85 -57.09 -11.11
N GLY A 17 -47.78 -58.06 -10.19
CA GLY A 17 -46.98 -57.88 -8.90
C GLY A 17 -45.50 -57.71 -9.10
N ILE A 18 -44.87 -58.51 -10.00
CA ILE A 18 -43.47 -58.38 -10.36
C ILE A 18 -43.18 -57.01 -11.02
N PHE A 19 -44.06 -56.59 -11.96
CA PHE A 19 -43.94 -55.31 -12.63
C PHE A 19 -44.10 -54.15 -11.65
N GLY A 20 -45.10 -54.22 -10.73
CA GLY A 20 -45.25 -53.23 -9.66
C GLY A 20 -44.04 -53.19 -8.70
N GLY A 21 -43.52 -54.33 -8.34
CA GLY A 21 -42.29 -54.43 -7.51
C GLY A 21 -41.04 -53.84 -8.17
N VAL A 22 -40.85 -54.14 -9.46
CA VAL A 22 -39.73 -53.55 -10.25
C VAL A 22 -39.92 -52.06 -10.43
N ALA A 23 -41.12 -51.57 -10.71
CA ALA A 23 -41.43 -50.15 -10.82
C ALA A 23 -41.19 -49.43 -9.48
N GLY A 24 -41.62 -49.99 -8.35
CA GLY A 24 -41.36 -49.50 -7.02
C GLY A 24 -39.84 -49.42 -6.69
N LEU A 25 -39.10 -50.48 -7.04
CA LEU A 25 -37.64 -50.52 -6.86
C LEU A 25 -36.94 -49.43 -7.68
N LEU A 26 -37.36 -49.24 -8.94
CA LEU A 26 -36.80 -48.21 -9.81
C LEU A 26 -37.11 -46.81 -9.29
N LEU A 27 -38.30 -46.58 -8.74
CA LEU A 27 -38.71 -45.31 -8.15
C LEU A 27 -37.90 -45.02 -6.88
N ILE A 28 -37.65 -45.99 -6.02
CA ILE A 28 -36.82 -45.88 -4.84
C ILE A 28 -35.37 -45.58 -5.25
N LEU A 29 -34.84 -46.28 -6.26
CA LEU A 29 -33.49 -46.00 -6.79
C LEU A 29 -33.39 -44.60 -7.39
N ALA A 30 -34.39 -44.09 -8.05
CA ALA A 30 -34.43 -42.75 -8.58
C ALA A 30 -34.42 -41.71 -7.46
N LEU A 31 -35.20 -41.87 -6.40
CA LEU A 31 -35.26 -40.96 -5.26
C LEU A 31 -33.95 -40.91 -4.45
N ILE A 32 -33.30 -42.04 -4.26
CA ILE A 32 -31.98 -42.11 -3.54
C ILE A 32 -30.88 -41.43 -4.33
N ASN A 33 -30.99 -41.32 -5.64
CA ASN A 33 -29.97 -40.71 -6.52
C ASN A 33 -30.29 -39.29 -6.94
N CYS A 34 -31.33 -38.71 -6.36
CA CYS A 34 -31.59 -37.27 -6.43
C CYS A 34 -30.61 -36.50 -5.55
N TYR A 35 -30.08 -35.40 -6.04
CA TYR A 35 -29.24 -34.48 -5.24
C TYR A 35 -29.48 -33.04 -5.68
N THR A 36 -29.24 -32.13 -4.74
CA THR A 36 -29.33 -30.70 -4.99
C THR A 36 -27.93 -30.11 -5.12
N VAL A 37 -27.78 -29.11 -5.95
CA VAL A 37 -26.64 -28.26 -6.10
C VAL A 37 -27.04 -26.87 -5.60
N ASP A 38 -26.32 -26.36 -4.64
CA ASP A 38 -26.61 -25.05 -4.04
C ASP A 38 -26.18 -23.89 -4.95
N THR A 39 -26.83 -22.74 -4.78
CA THR A 39 -26.46 -21.52 -5.52
C THR A 39 -25.00 -21.14 -5.26
N GLY A 40 -24.24 -20.95 -6.33
CA GLY A 40 -22.80 -20.63 -6.29
C GLY A 40 -21.89 -21.85 -6.15
N GLU A 41 -22.46 -23.05 -6.32
CA GLU A 41 -21.73 -24.30 -6.48
C GLU A 41 -22.04 -24.94 -7.84
N VAL A 42 -21.20 -25.83 -8.27
CA VAL A 42 -21.43 -26.71 -9.41
C VAL A 42 -21.10 -28.14 -9.05
N ALA A 43 -21.84 -29.07 -9.66
CA ALA A 43 -21.54 -30.49 -9.53
C ALA A 43 -20.86 -31.00 -10.80
N ILE A 44 -19.64 -31.49 -10.68
CA ILE A 44 -18.89 -32.14 -11.74
C ILE A 44 -19.26 -33.62 -11.71
N ILE A 45 -19.89 -34.11 -12.77
CA ILE A 45 -20.32 -35.50 -12.91
C ILE A 45 -19.30 -36.25 -13.74
N SER A 46 -18.76 -37.31 -13.14
CA SER A 46 -17.85 -38.21 -13.82
C SER A 46 -18.50 -39.59 -14.00
N THR A 47 -18.39 -40.16 -15.20
CA THR A 47 -18.82 -41.50 -15.53
C THR A 47 -17.61 -42.37 -15.75
N PHE A 48 -17.38 -43.36 -14.91
CA PHE A 48 -16.16 -44.20 -14.90
C PHE A 48 -14.88 -43.38 -14.93
N GLY A 49 -14.85 -42.26 -14.16
CA GLY A 49 -13.68 -41.40 -14.08
C GLY A 49 -13.55 -40.33 -15.18
N LYS A 50 -14.35 -40.37 -16.23
CA LYS A 50 -14.41 -39.35 -17.29
C LYS A 50 -15.47 -38.31 -16.95
N ILE A 51 -15.07 -37.00 -16.95
CA ILE A 51 -16.05 -35.91 -16.81
C ILE A 51 -17.04 -35.96 -17.98
N THR A 52 -18.31 -36.03 -17.67
CA THR A 52 -19.38 -36.13 -18.65
C THR A 52 -20.21 -34.87 -18.75
N ARG A 53 -20.41 -34.17 -17.61
CA ARG A 53 -21.18 -32.92 -17.55
C ARG A 53 -20.86 -32.15 -16.29
N VAL A 54 -21.11 -30.86 -16.32
CA VAL A 54 -21.12 -29.97 -15.19
C VAL A 54 -22.53 -29.47 -14.98
N GLU A 55 -23.08 -29.64 -13.80
CA GLU A 55 -24.45 -29.25 -13.45
C GLU A 55 -24.39 -28.03 -12.53
N THR A 56 -25.20 -27.04 -12.89
CA THR A 56 -25.38 -25.81 -12.12
C THR A 56 -26.40 -26.05 -10.99
N GLU A 57 -26.74 -24.99 -10.26
CA GLU A 57 -27.71 -25.01 -9.19
C GLU A 57 -29.04 -25.68 -9.58
N GLY A 58 -29.63 -26.37 -8.64
CA GLY A 58 -30.91 -27.05 -8.81
C GLY A 58 -30.91 -28.51 -8.40
N LEU A 59 -32.00 -29.20 -8.78
CA LEU A 59 -32.23 -30.61 -8.49
C LEU A 59 -31.78 -31.47 -9.68
N HIS A 60 -30.91 -32.41 -9.43
CA HIS A 60 -30.28 -33.27 -10.44
C HIS A 60 -30.40 -34.76 -10.07
N LEU A 61 -30.27 -35.59 -11.08
CA LEU A 61 -30.25 -37.03 -10.95
C LEU A 61 -28.93 -37.59 -11.44
N LYS A 62 -28.38 -38.55 -10.71
CA LYS A 62 -27.19 -39.31 -11.15
C LYS A 62 -27.50 -40.80 -11.27
N VAL A 63 -26.80 -41.48 -12.14
CA VAL A 63 -26.90 -42.94 -12.26
C VAL A 63 -26.08 -43.57 -11.13
N PRO A 64 -26.73 -44.38 -10.25
CA PRO A 64 -26.05 -45.07 -9.17
C PRO A 64 -24.95 -46.00 -9.69
N PHE A 65 -23.88 -46.17 -8.92
CA PHE A 65 -22.73 -47.04 -9.17
C PHE A 65 -21.84 -46.66 -10.38
N VAL A 66 -22.39 -45.88 -11.35
CA VAL A 66 -21.71 -45.54 -12.61
C VAL A 66 -21.19 -44.13 -12.56
N GLN A 67 -21.93 -43.21 -11.94
CA GLN A 67 -21.60 -41.78 -11.89
C GLN A 67 -21.14 -41.34 -10.50
N GLY A 68 -19.93 -40.72 -10.45
CA GLY A 68 -19.42 -39.95 -9.31
C GLY A 68 -19.85 -38.52 -9.43
N LYS A 69 -20.02 -37.83 -8.29
CA LYS A 69 -20.23 -36.38 -8.21
C LYS A 69 -19.18 -35.73 -7.34
N THR A 70 -18.72 -34.56 -7.75
CA THR A 70 -17.83 -33.69 -6.95
C THR A 70 -18.36 -32.28 -7.00
N PHE A 71 -18.58 -31.67 -5.83
CA PHE A 71 -18.98 -30.28 -5.74
C PHE A 71 -17.77 -29.35 -5.80
N MET A 72 -17.94 -28.22 -6.47
CA MET A 72 -16.92 -27.17 -6.54
C MET A 72 -17.61 -25.82 -6.35
N GLU A 73 -17.13 -25.05 -5.40
CA GLU A 73 -17.60 -23.69 -5.14
C GLU A 73 -17.09 -22.75 -6.24
N THR A 74 -18.00 -22.00 -6.87
CA THR A 74 -17.67 -21.04 -7.93
C THR A 74 -17.76 -19.59 -7.48
N ARG A 75 -18.23 -19.35 -6.25
CA ARG A 75 -18.27 -18.02 -5.65
C ARG A 75 -16.88 -17.43 -5.55
N GLU A 76 -16.86 -16.12 -5.42
CA GLU A 76 -15.62 -15.42 -5.11
C GLU A 76 -15.10 -15.83 -3.72
N LYS A 77 -13.86 -16.33 -3.69
CA LYS A 77 -13.18 -16.76 -2.48
C LYS A 77 -11.95 -15.93 -2.26
N THR A 78 -11.72 -15.53 -0.99
CA THR A 78 -10.50 -14.86 -0.58
C THR A 78 -9.47 -15.88 -0.10
N TYR A 79 -8.36 -15.95 -0.81
CA TYR A 79 -7.19 -16.75 -0.43
C TYR A 79 -6.24 -15.87 0.38
N ILE A 80 -6.05 -16.22 1.66
CA ILE A 80 -5.23 -15.46 2.59
C ILE A 80 -3.84 -16.12 2.65
N PHE A 81 -2.82 -15.28 2.47
CA PHE A 81 -1.40 -15.61 2.65
C PHE A 81 -0.86 -14.69 3.73
N GLY A 82 -0.87 -15.16 4.96
CA GLY A 82 -0.53 -14.40 6.13
C GLY A 82 -0.83 -15.19 7.39
N LYS A 83 -0.73 -14.52 8.52
CA LYS A 83 -1.04 -15.11 9.81
C LYS A 83 -2.54 -15.07 10.05
N THR A 84 -3.15 -16.25 10.21
CA THR A 84 -4.53 -16.44 10.63
C THR A 84 -4.56 -17.17 11.95
N GLU A 85 -5.73 -17.26 12.59
CA GLU A 85 -5.88 -18.02 13.86
C GLU A 85 -5.54 -19.50 13.69
N GLU A 86 -5.73 -20.05 12.51
CA GLU A 86 -5.55 -21.48 12.22
C GLU A 86 -4.19 -21.81 11.63
N MET A 87 -3.58 -20.90 10.89
CA MET A 87 -2.35 -21.18 10.14
C MET A 87 -1.54 -19.90 9.88
N ASP A 88 -0.23 -20.02 9.98
CA ASP A 88 0.72 -19.01 9.50
C ASP A 88 1.19 -19.38 8.08
N THR A 89 0.75 -18.63 7.10
CA THR A 89 1.12 -18.76 5.70
C THR A 89 1.81 -17.51 5.18
N THR A 90 2.38 -16.70 6.09
CA THR A 90 3.18 -15.53 5.76
C THR A 90 4.30 -15.92 4.79
N MET A 91 4.45 -15.14 3.74
CA MET A 91 5.48 -15.40 2.74
C MET A 91 6.73 -14.61 3.01
N GLU A 92 7.85 -15.30 3.03
CA GLU A 92 9.17 -14.70 3.00
C GLU A 92 9.66 -14.63 1.55
N VAL A 93 9.99 -13.40 1.10
CA VAL A 93 10.44 -13.11 -0.26
C VAL A 93 11.72 -12.29 -0.22
N SER A 94 12.61 -12.52 -1.19
CA SER A 94 13.83 -11.74 -1.33
C SER A 94 13.67 -10.66 -2.39
N THR A 95 14.15 -9.48 -2.07
CA THR A 95 14.17 -8.32 -2.96
C THR A 95 15.41 -8.32 -3.87
N LYS A 96 15.48 -7.37 -4.80
CA LYS A 96 16.62 -7.18 -5.72
C LYS A 96 17.95 -6.94 -4.98
N ASP A 97 17.91 -6.28 -3.86
CA ASP A 97 19.05 -6.00 -2.98
C ASP A 97 19.31 -7.12 -1.95
N MET A 98 18.76 -8.32 -2.20
CA MET A 98 18.94 -9.53 -1.39
C MET A 98 18.47 -9.39 0.06
N GLN A 99 17.55 -8.47 0.33
CA GLN A 99 16.93 -8.34 1.63
C GLN A 99 15.70 -9.24 1.73
N SER A 100 15.42 -9.78 2.91
CA SER A 100 14.24 -10.59 3.17
C SER A 100 13.10 -9.73 3.68
N ILE A 101 11.91 -9.91 3.09
CA ILE A 101 10.66 -9.28 3.50
C ILE A 101 9.65 -10.38 3.79
N LYS A 102 8.99 -10.27 4.93
CA LYS A 102 7.78 -11.06 5.23
C LYS A 102 6.56 -10.31 4.73
N LEU A 103 5.77 -10.98 3.91
CA LEU A 103 4.60 -10.40 3.28
C LEU A 103 3.34 -11.15 3.65
N GLU A 104 2.30 -10.38 3.92
CA GLU A 104 0.94 -10.86 4.04
C GLU A 104 0.10 -10.24 2.94
N PHE A 105 -0.63 -11.06 2.22
CA PHE A 105 -1.48 -10.59 1.14
C PHE A 105 -2.71 -11.48 0.96
N THR A 106 -3.67 -10.95 0.24
CA THR A 106 -4.90 -11.65 -0.11
C THR A 106 -5.11 -11.63 -1.61
N VAL A 107 -5.62 -12.73 -2.13
CA VAL A 107 -6.04 -12.88 -3.52
C VAL A 107 -7.50 -13.24 -3.53
N GLN A 108 -8.32 -12.44 -4.20
CA GLN A 108 -9.74 -12.74 -4.43
C GLN A 108 -9.90 -13.29 -5.82
N ALA A 109 -10.46 -14.49 -5.92
CA ALA A 109 -10.67 -15.15 -7.19
C ALA A 109 -11.93 -16.01 -7.16
N SER A 110 -12.55 -16.18 -8.33
CA SER A 110 -13.69 -17.03 -8.58
C SER A 110 -13.38 -18.05 -9.68
N ILE A 111 -14.13 -19.13 -9.71
CA ILE A 111 -14.00 -20.17 -10.73
C ILE A 111 -15.03 -19.90 -11.84
N THR A 112 -14.55 -19.64 -13.06
CA THR A 112 -15.36 -19.34 -14.24
C THR A 112 -15.58 -20.56 -15.13
N ASP A 113 -14.59 -21.47 -15.18
CA ASP A 113 -14.68 -22.73 -15.91
C ASP A 113 -14.27 -23.90 -14.98
N PRO A 114 -15.23 -24.45 -14.22
CA PRO A 114 -14.99 -25.53 -13.27
C PRO A 114 -14.48 -26.81 -13.92
N GLU A 115 -14.91 -27.09 -15.16
CA GLU A 115 -14.49 -28.29 -15.89
C GLU A 115 -13.00 -28.23 -16.21
N LYS A 116 -12.53 -27.11 -16.73
CA LYS A 116 -11.14 -26.89 -17.09
C LYS A 116 -10.22 -26.98 -15.88
N LEU A 117 -10.61 -26.32 -14.79
CA LEU A 117 -9.86 -26.34 -13.52
C LEU A 117 -9.80 -27.75 -12.93
N TYR A 118 -10.93 -28.45 -12.91
CA TYR A 118 -10.99 -29.82 -12.37
C TYR A 118 -10.19 -30.82 -13.21
N ARG A 119 -10.18 -30.70 -14.55
CA ARG A 119 -9.33 -31.52 -15.42
C ARG A 119 -7.85 -31.37 -15.13
N ALA A 120 -7.42 -30.12 -14.85
CA ALA A 120 -6.00 -29.84 -14.58
C ALA A 120 -5.56 -30.27 -13.17
N PHE A 121 -6.37 -29.97 -12.14
CA PHE A 121 -5.92 -30.05 -10.74
C PHE A 121 -6.81 -30.88 -9.83
N ASN A 122 -7.94 -31.39 -10.35
CA ASN A 122 -8.96 -32.07 -9.55
C ASN A 122 -9.48 -31.13 -8.44
N ASN A 123 -10.03 -31.67 -7.37
CA ASN A 123 -10.51 -30.90 -6.21
C ASN A 123 -9.39 -30.32 -5.31
N LYS A 124 -8.12 -30.47 -5.73
CA LYS A 124 -6.92 -29.97 -5.01
C LYS A 124 -6.31 -28.75 -5.67
N HIS A 125 -7.10 -27.98 -6.43
CA HIS A 125 -6.64 -26.80 -7.16
C HIS A 125 -6.03 -25.74 -6.25
N GLU A 126 -6.55 -25.54 -5.03
CA GLU A 126 -5.96 -24.59 -4.08
C GLU A 126 -4.52 -24.94 -3.72
N GLN A 127 -4.27 -26.21 -3.38
CA GLN A 127 -2.95 -26.65 -2.92
C GLN A 127 -1.96 -26.86 -4.06
N ARG A 128 -2.44 -27.31 -5.24
CA ARG A 128 -1.58 -27.70 -6.36
C ARG A 128 -1.34 -26.59 -7.36
N PHE A 129 -2.23 -25.61 -7.42
CA PHE A 129 -2.16 -24.53 -8.40
C PHE A 129 -2.13 -23.16 -7.72
N ILE A 130 -3.20 -22.77 -6.99
CA ILE A 130 -3.35 -21.40 -6.50
C ILE A 130 -2.19 -21.00 -5.60
N ARG A 131 -1.95 -21.76 -4.52
CA ARG A 131 -0.92 -21.39 -3.54
C ARG A 131 0.50 -21.38 -4.12
N PRO A 132 0.97 -22.38 -4.87
CA PRO A 132 2.30 -22.35 -5.46
C PRO A 132 2.45 -21.24 -6.53
N ARG A 133 1.42 -21.04 -7.35
CA ARG A 133 1.50 -20.09 -8.46
C ARG A 133 1.48 -18.64 -7.99
N VAL A 134 0.62 -18.34 -7.02
CA VAL A 134 0.62 -17.03 -6.37
C VAL A 134 1.99 -16.73 -5.75
N LYS A 135 2.55 -17.71 -5.04
CA LYS A 135 3.90 -17.57 -4.44
C LYS A 135 4.96 -17.26 -5.49
N GLU A 136 4.97 -18.02 -6.58
CA GLU A 136 5.93 -17.84 -7.67
C GLU A 136 5.85 -16.45 -8.30
N ILE A 137 4.64 -15.99 -8.66
CA ILE A 137 4.44 -14.69 -9.30
C ILE A 137 4.86 -13.55 -8.38
N ILE A 138 4.49 -13.61 -7.09
CA ILE A 138 4.86 -12.59 -6.12
C ILE A 138 6.37 -12.54 -5.94
N GLN A 139 7.03 -13.69 -5.75
CA GLN A 139 8.47 -13.75 -5.61
C GLN A 139 9.19 -13.22 -6.86
N ALA A 140 8.75 -13.61 -8.06
CA ALA A 140 9.32 -13.16 -9.32
C ALA A 140 9.14 -11.65 -9.53
N THR A 141 8.03 -11.08 -9.09
CA THR A 141 7.76 -9.65 -9.23
C THR A 141 8.57 -8.85 -8.22
N ILE A 142 8.56 -9.24 -6.94
CA ILE A 142 9.26 -8.49 -5.89
C ILE A 142 10.78 -8.55 -6.05
N ALA A 143 11.33 -9.65 -6.55
CA ALA A 143 12.77 -9.79 -6.84
C ALA A 143 13.31 -8.75 -7.86
N LYS A 144 12.44 -8.04 -8.57
CA LYS A 144 12.81 -6.97 -9.50
C LYS A 144 13.00 -5.61 -8.82
N TYR A 145 12.54 -5.45 -7.58
CA TYR A 145 12.50 -4.19 -6.84
C TYR A 145 13.37 -4.25 -5.59
N THR A 146 13.97 -3.12 -5.23
CA THR A 146 14.58 -2.93 -3.91
C THR A 146 13.51 -2.71 -2.85
N ILE A 147 13.87 -2.77 -1.56
CA ILE A 147 12.90 -2.48 -0.49
C ILE A 147 12.36 -1.04 -0.60
N GLU A 148 13.22 -0.06 -0.88
CA GLU A 148 12.83 1.35 -1.05
C GLU A 148 11.83 1.51 -2.21
N GLU A 149 12.09 0.83 -3.33
CA GLU A 149 11.17 0.79 -4.48
C GLU A 149 9.85 0.06 -4.15
N PHE A 150 9.92 -1.04 -3.40
CA PHE A 150 8.74 -1.77 -2.96
C PHE A 150 7.79 -0.90 -2.13
N VAL A 151 8.32 -0.13 -1.16
CA VAL A 151 7.51 0.77 -0.33
C VAL A 151 6.95 1.93 -1.15
N SER A 152 7.77 2.56 -1.99
CA SER A 152 7.38 3.74 -2.77
C SER A 152 6.43 3.43 -3.94
N LYS A 153 6.58 2.25 -4.58
CA LYS A 153 5.81 1.80 -5.75
C LYS A 153 4.81 0.69 -5.44
N ARG A 154 4.40 0.54 -4.18
CA ARG A 154 3.53 -0.55 -3.71
C ARG A 154 2.27 -0.72 -4.57
N ALA A 155 1.62 0.37 -4.96
CA ALA A 155 0.41 0.33 -5.77
C ALA A 155 0.69 -0.20 -7.20
N GLU A 156 1.82 0.18 -7.78
CA GLU A 156 2.25 -0.32 -9.09
C GLU A 156 2.58 -1.81 -9.05
N ILE A 157 3.31 -2.24 -8.02
CA ILE A 157 3.67 -3.64 -7.80
C ILE A 157 2.42 -4.50 -7.61
N SER A 158 1.46 -4.05 -6.79
CA SER A 158 0.18 -4.75 -6.61
C SER A 158 -0.59 -4.90 -7.93
N ARG A 159 -0.59 -3.87 -8.77
CA ARG A 159 -1.22 -3.92 -10.10
C ARG A 159 -0.52 -4.91 -11.03
N LEU A 160 0.80 -4.93 -11.06
CA LEU A 160 1.56 -5.90 -11.87
C LEU A 160 1.30 -7.33 -11.42
N ILE A 161 1.31 -7.60 -10.12
CA ILE A 161 0.98 -8.91 -9.57
C ILE A 161 -0.44 -9.32 -9.95
N PHE A 162 -1.40 -8.37 -9.87
CA PHE A 162 -2.78 -8.62 -10.27
C PHE A 162 -2.89 -8.99 -11.75
N GLU A 163 -2.22 -8.24 -12.65
CA GLU A 163 -2.23 -8.50 -14.09
C GLU A 163 -1.63 -9.88 -14.40
N ASP A 164 -0.46 -10.20 -13.84
CA ASP A 164 0.21 -11.49 -14.04
C ASP A 164 -0.65 -12.65 -13.51
N LEU A 165 -1.26 -12.51 -12.33
CA LEU A 165 -2.15 -13.54 -11.77
C LEU A 165 -3.43 -13.69 -12.60
N LYS A 166 -4.02 -12.61 -13.06
CA LYS A 166 -5.23 -12.62 -13.88
C LYS A 166 -5.01 -13.37 -15.19
N ASP A 167 -3.89 -13.08 -15.86
CA ASP A 167 -3.54 -13.73 -17.13
C ASP A 167 -3.27 -15.23 -16.93
N ASP A 168 -2.53 -15.59 -15.91
CA ASP A 168 -2.20 -16.98 -15.62
C ASP A 168 -3.44 -17.79 -15.19
N PHE A 169 -4.24 -17.26 -14.29
CA PHE A 169 -5.44 -17.95 -13.76
C PHE A 169 -6.53 -18.12 -14.82
N SER A 170 -6.66 -17.14 -15.74
CA SER A 170 -7.62 -17.23 -16.85
C SER A 170 -7.38 -18.45 -17.74
N GLN A 171 -6.12 -18.88 -17.88
CA GLN A 171 -5.76 -20.06 -18.66
C GLN A 171 -6.34 -21.36 -18.07
N TYR A 172 -6.66 -21.37 -16.79
CA TYR A 172 -7.22 -22.52 -16.08
C TYR A 172 -8.69 -22.35 -15.67
N GLY A 173 -9.36 -21.34 -16.21
CA GLY A 173 -10.78 -21.09 -15.94
C GLY A 173 -11.06 -20.46 -14.59
N MET A 174 -10.16 -19.62 -14.11
CA MET A 174 -10.35 -18.79 -12.92
C MET A 174 -10.28 -17.30 -13.28
N SER A 175 -11.00 -16.49 -12.53
CA SER A 175 -10.96 -15.03 -12.64
C SER A 175 -10.44 -14.44 -11.33
N VAL A 176 -9.37 -13.64 -11.40
CA VAL A 176 -8.87 -12.88 -10.27
C VAL A 176 -9.57 -11.53 -10.25
N SER A 177 -10.19 -11.17 -9.12
CA SER A 177 -10.92 -9.91 -8.95
C SER A 177 -10.07 -8.86 -8.25
N ASN A 178 -9.24 -9.29 -7.28
CA ASN A 178 -8.41 -8.37 -6.51
C ASN A 178 -7.18 -9.06 -5.95
N VAL A 179 -6.09 -8.27 -5.81
CA VAL A 179 -4.88 -8.64 -5.08
C VAL A 179 -4.52 -7.49 -4.15
N SER A 180 -4.41 -7.77 -2.87
CA SER A 180 -4.07 -6.76 -1.87
C SER A 180 -2.89 -7.22 -1.02
N ILE A 181 -1.87 -6.38 -0.92
CA ILE A 181 -0.80 -6.53 0.05
C ILE A 181 -1.33 -5.98 1.38
N VAL A 182 -1.52 -6.83 2.37
CA VAL A 182 -2.12 -6.48 3.67
C VAL A 182 -1.07 -5.89 4.58
N ASN A 183 0.01 -6.63 4.78
CA ASN A 183 1.09 -6.26 5.68
C ASN A 183 2.45 -6.63 5.10
N HIS A 184 3.49 -5.96 5.57
CA HIS A 184 4.87 -6.27 5.26
C HIS A 184 5.72 -5.98 6.50
N ASP A 185 6.68 -6.83 6.73
CA ASP A 185 7.62 -6.76 7.85
C ASP A 185 9.04 -6.96 7.32
N PHE A 186 9.95 -6.11 7.75
CA PHE A 186 11.35 -6.16 7.32
C PHE A 186 12.17 -6.91 8.36
N SER A 187 13.38 -7.32 7.99
CA SER A 187 14.29 -7.90 8.96
C SER A 187 14.77 -6.84 9.97
N ASP A 188 14.95 -7.25 11.23
CA ASP A 188 15.43 -6.38 12.32
C ASP A 188 16.75 -5.68 11.96
N GLU A 189 17.63 -6.38 11.20
CA GLU A 189 18.91 -5.83 10.75
C GLU A 189 18.69 -4.69 9.75
N TYR A 190 17.76 -4.85 8.83
CA TYR A 190 17.43 -3.82 7.85
C TYR A 190 16.77 -2.61 8.52
N GLU A 191 15.85 -2.81 9.44
CA GLU A 191 15.20 -1.72 10.18
C GLU A 191 16.24 -0.87 10.95
N LYS A 192 17.17 -1.53 11.66
CA LYS A 192 18.27 -0.84 12.35
C LYS A 192 19.20 -0.10 11.39
N ALA A 193 19.49 -0.68 10.22
CA ALA A 193 20.33 -0.03 9.22
C ALA A 193 19.67 1.21 8.64
N ILE A 194 18.39 1.17 8.35
CA ILE A 194 17.58 2.31 7.86
C ILE A 194 17.46 3.37 8.93
N GLU A 195 17.20 3.01 10.17
CA GLU A 195 17.16 3.96 11.29
C GLU A 195 18.50 4.69 11.43
N SER A 196 19.62 3.96 11.41
CA SER A 196 20.97 4.54 11.49
C SER A 196 21.27 5.45 10.29
N LYS A 197 20.89 5.06 9.08
CA LYS A 197 21.01 5.88 7.86
C LYS A 197 20.21 7.18 7.99
N LYS A 198 18.97 7.08 8.44
CA LYS A 198 18.06 8.22 8.61
C LYS A 198 18.56 9.22 9.66
N VAL A 199 19.09 8.70 10.77
CA VAL A 199 19.73 9.53 11.80
C VAL A 199 20.96 10.25 11.24
N ALA A 200 21.79 9.56 10.45
CA ALA A 200 22.97 10.17 9.82
C ALA A 200 22.57 11.24 8.77
N GLU A 201 21.56 10.97 7.94
CA GLU A 201 21.02 11.93 6.97
C GLU A 201 20.47 13.18 7.66
N GLN A 202 19.70 13.02 8.73
CA GLN A 202 19.19 14.14 9.53
C GLN A 202 20.32 14.95 10.19
N ALA A 203 21.37 14.29 10.65
CA ALA A 203 22.53 14.97 11.21
C ALA A 203 23.27 15.84 10.16
N VAL A 204 23.41 15.32 8.94
CA VAL A 204 23.99 16.06 7.80
C VAL A 204 23.10 17.24 7.40
N GLU A 205 21.80 17.05 7.33
CA GLU A 205 20.84 18.12 7.00
C GLU A 205 20.87 19.22 8.06
N LYS A 206 20.88 18.86 9.34
CA LYS A 206 21.00 19.79 10.46
C LYS A 206 22.30 20.57 10.41
N ALA A 207 23.43 19.90 10.14
CA ALA A 207 24.73 20.55 10.01
C ALA A 207 24.76 21.56 8.83
N LYS A 208 24.15 21.21 7.70
CA LYS A 208 24.01 22.12 6.55
C LYS A 208 23.16 23.34 6.88
N ALA A 209 22.03 23.13 7.55
CA ALA A 209 21.14 24.22 7.97
C ALA A 209 21.83 25.16 8.97
N GLU A 210 22.63 24.61 9.89
CA GLU A 210 23.40 25.39 10.84
C GLU A 210 24.55 26.18 10.16
N GLN A 211 25.21 25.58 9.19
CA GLN A 211 26.22 26.24 8.36
C GLN A 211 25.65 27.41 7.56
N GLU A 212 24.47 27.22 6.95
CA GLU A 212 23.75 28.28 6.22
C GLU A 212 23.33 29.42 7.14
N LYS A 213 22.84 29.08 8.34
CA LYS A 213 22.50 30.07 9.37
C LYS A 213 23.72 30.92 9.78
N LEU A 214 24.82 30.26 10.04
CA LEU A 214 26.09 30.98 10.40
C LEU A 214 26.56 31.88 9.26
N LYS A 215 26.43 31.45 8.02
CA LYS A 215 26.77 32.24 6.83
C LYS A 215 25.90 33.50 6.74
N VAL A 216 24.57 33.32 6.86
CA VAL A 216 23.59 34.42 6.85
C VAL A 216 23.87 35.40 8.03
N GLU A 217 24.18 34.89 9.22
CA GLU A 217 24.53 35.73 10.36
C GLU A 217 25.83 36.52 10.12
N ALA A 218 26.85 35.90 9.52
CA ALA A 218 28.06 36.57 9.16
C ALA A 218 27.85 37.67 8.10
N GLU A 219 27.08 37.38 7.05
CA GLU A 219 26.70 38.36 6.01
C GLU A 219 25.91 39.52 6.62
N ASN A 220 24.98 39.25 7.53
CA ASN A 220 24.21 40.29 8.22
C ASN A 220 25.12 41.17 9.10
N LYS A 221 26.11 40.58 9.80
CA LYS A 221 27.08 41.38 10.58
C LYS A 221 27.92 42.29 9.70
N VAL A 222 28.34 41.83 8.53
CA VAL A 222 29.09 42.66 7.56
C VAL A 222 28.19 43.81 7.07
N LYS A 223 26.98 43.54 6.67
CA LYS A 223 26.02 44.58 6.23
C LYS A 223 25.71 45.61 7.32
N LEU A 224 25.53 45.16 8.56
CA LEU A 224 25.35 46.08 9.71
C LEU A 224 26.57 46.97 9.94
N ALA A 225 27.80 46.42 9.80
CA ALA A 225 29.01 47.19 9.91
C ALA A 225 29.15 48.19 8.77
N GLU A 226 28.81 47.85 7.54
CA GLU A 226 28.76 48.74 6.37
C GLU A 226 27.75 49.90 6.59
N TYR A 227 26.55 49.61 7.05
CA TYR A 227 25.55 50.63 7.36
C TYR A 227 26.01 51.58 8.48
N ALA A 228 26.65 51.04 9.53
CA ALA A 228 27.23 51.87 10.60
C ALA A 228 28.37 52.75 10.11
N LEU A 229 29.18 52.28 9.15
CA LEU A 229 30.22 53.09 8.52
C LEU A 229 29.61 54.23 7.68
N GLN A 230 28.62 53.90 6.84
CA GLN A 230 27.90 54.89 6.02
C GLN A 230 27.20 55.97 6.87
N GLU A 231 26.59 55.57 7.98
CA GLU A 231 25.98 56.51 8.93
C GLU A 231 27.03 57.48 9.49
N LYS A 232 28.17 56.98 9.94
CA LYS A 232 29.29 57.81 10.43
C LYS A 232 29.85 58.75 9.36
N GLU A 233 29.97 58.26 8.11
CA GLU A 233 30.43 59.09 7.00
C GLU A 233 29.42 60.20 6.66
N LEU A 234 28.12 59.85 6.66
CA LEU A 234 27.06 60.87 6.45
C LEU A 234 27.02 61.88 7.57
N GLN A 235 27.19 61.46 8.82
CA GLN A 235 27.25 62.33 9.98
C GLN A 235 28.48 63.23 9.96
N ALA A 236 29.66 62.67 9.55
CA ALA A 236 30.85 63.46 9.37
C ALA A 236 30.71 64.51 8.24
N LYS A 237 30.09 64.18 7.12
CA LYS A 237 29.76 65.10 6.03
C LYS A 237 28.78 66.20 6.48
N ALA A 238 27.76 65.81 7.24
CA ALA A 238 26.77 66.78 7.80
C ALA A 238 27.47 67.76 8.74
N ASN A 239 28.30 67.25 9.66
CA ASN A 239 29.09 68.11 10.59
C ASN A 239 30.08 69.03 9.84
N ALA A 240 30.71 68.54 8.75
CA ALA A 240 31.59 69.36 7.92
C ALA A 240 30.84 70.48 7.18
N VAL A 241 29.64 70.15 6.65
CA VAL A 241 28.76 71.16 6.02
C VAL A 241 28.25 72.19 7.07
N GLU A 242 27.89 71.75 8.25
CA GLU A 242 27.48 72.64 9.35
C GLU A 242 28.66 73.53 9.79
N SER A 243 29.86 72.94 10.00
CA SER A 243 31.08 73.69 10.34
C SER A 243 31.47 74.73 9.28
N ASN A 244 31.32 74.36 7.99
CA ASN A 244 31.62 75.31 6.90
C ASN A 244 30.56 76.38 6.69
N SER A 245 29.32 76.15 7.15
CA SER A 245 28.23 77.13 7.06
C SER A 245 28.19 78.08 8.27
N LEU A 246 28.91 77.75 9.31
CA LEU A 246 28.99 78.59 10.49
C LEU A 246 29.91 79.79 10.22
N THR A 247 29.38 80.83 9.64
CA THR A 247 30.02 82.16 9.51
C THR A 247 30.25 82.73 10.91
N SER A 248 31.34 83.46 11.11
CA SER A 248 31.71 84.10 12.42
C SER A 248 30.56 84.90 13.06
N HIS A 249 29.71 85.47 12.26
CA HIS A 249 28.44 86.09 12.67
C HIS A 249 27.40 85.17 13.28
N LEU A 250 27.22 83.99 12.72
CA LEU A 250 26.26 82.99 13.21
C LEU A 250 26.72 82.40 14.54
N LEU A 251 28.03 82.13 14.70
CA LEU A 251 28.65 81.69 15.97
C LEU A 251 28.45 82.67 17.06
N ARG A 252 28.63 84.00 16.76
CA ARG A 252 28.36 85.05 17.71
C ARG A 252 26.89 85.16 18.10
N LYS A 253 26.00 85.03 17.16
CA LYS A 253 24.57 85.00 17.44
C LYS A 253 24.16 83.84 18.33
N MET A 254 24.64 82.62 18.06
CA MET A 254 24.36 81.43 18.88
C MET A 254 25.00 81.53 20.28
N ALA A 255 26.19 82.16 20.39
CA ALA A 255 26.79 82.42 21.68
C ALA A 255 25.94 83.38 22.51
N ILE A 256 25.36 84.40 21.87
CA ILE A 256 24.49 85.38 22.51
C ILE A 256 23.13 84.74 22.92
N GLU A 257 22.55 83.93 22.07
CA GLU A 257 21.32 83.23 22.38
C GLU A 257 21.43 82.20 23.52
N LYS A 258 22.57 81.56 23.65
CA LYS A 258 22.82 80.58 24.72
C LYS A 258 23.43 81.22 25.97
N TRP A 259 23.68 82.51 25.96
CA TRP A 259 24.30 83.22 27.12
C TRP A 259 23.28 83.38 28.25
N ASP A 260 23.59 82.88 29.41
CA ASP A 260 22.75 82.94 30.63
C ASP A 260 22.77 84.29 31.34
N GLY A 261 23.37 85.34 30.74
CA GLY A 261 23.43 86.63 31.27
C GLY A 261 24.48 86.87 32.38
N LYS A 262 25.31 85.89 32.65
CA LYS A 262 26.38 86.01 33.66
C LYS A 262 27.75 86.14 33.00
N LEU A 263 28.53 87.15 33.44
CA LEU A 263 29.91 87.25 33.00
C LEU A 263 30.75 86.11 33.55
N PRO A 264 31.61 85.48 32.75
CA PRO A 264 32.50 84.42 33.24
C PRO A 264 33.45 85.04 34.25
N GLN A 265 33.43 84.54 35.48
CA GLN A 265 34.45 84.89 36.50
C GLN A 265 35.74 84.15 36.20
N VAL A 266 36.59 84.72 35.44
CA VAL A 266 37.97 84.23 35.28
C VAL A 266 38.87 84.96 36.27
N GLN A 267 39.20 84.34 37.36
CA GLN A 267 40.32 84.75 38.21
C GLN A 267 41.61 84.18 37.63
N GLY A 268 42.30 84.94 36.83
CA GLY A 268 43.60 84.56 36.31
C GLY A 268 44.43 85.87 36.11
N ASN A 269 45.55 85.96 36.82
CA ASN A 269 46.56 86.98 36.62
C ASN A 269 46.95 86.97 35.12
N ASN A 270 46.84 88.12 34.45
CA ASN A 270 47.38 88.40 33.13
C ASN A 270 46.76 87.70 31.95
N THR A 271 45.53 87.93 31.67
CA THR A 271 45.02 87.68 30.32
C THR A 271 44.16 88.82 29.86
N ASN A 272 44.66 89.52 28.83
CA ASN A 272 43.89 90.45 28.02
C ASN A 272 42.65 89.80 27.48
N THR A 273 41.50 90.17 27.99
CA THR A 273 40.20 89.73 27.49
C THR A 273 40.01 90.48 26.20
N LEU A 274 40.26 89.81 25.08
CA LEU A 274 39.87 90.28 23.74
C LEU A 274 38.36 90.03 23.51
N ILE A 275 37.56 90.93 24.11
CA ILE A 275 36.20 91.17 23.57
C ILE A 275 36.31 92.56 22.92
N ASN A 276 36.67 92.61 21.65
CA ASN A 276 36.51 93.77 20.84
C ASN A 276 35.04 93.85 20.40
N LEU A 277 34.34 94.85 20.98
CA LEU A 277 33.02 95.20 20.54
C LEU A 277 33.17 96.44 19.62
N ASP A 278 33.50 96.14 18.33
CA ASP A 278 33.27 97.09 17.25
C ASP A 278 32.34 96.47 16.20
#